data_9fdb65feef3599390faf8a4e33b2df0c
#
_entry.id   9fdb65feef3599390faf8a4e33b2df0c
#
_cell.length_a   1.000
_cell.length_b   1.000
_cell.length_c   1.000
_cell.angle_alpha   90.00
_cell.angle_beta   90.00
_cell.angle_gamma   90.00
#
_symmetry.space_group_name_H-M   'P 1'
#
loop_
_entity.id
_entity.type
_entity.pdbx_description
1 polymer ?
#
loop_
_entity_poly.entity_id
_entity_poly.type
_entity_poly.pdbx_seq_one_letter_code
_entity_poly.pdbx_strand_id
1 'polypeptide(L)'
;MLKKIRFYVSPYFLIRYYLRRDIKYFAKKYKIQRKILDFGCGQKPFRELFADSEYLGIDFENYSENKDAETGKPDYFFDTDYKKTLTLPFENQSFDHTVSFQVLEHHPEPKKMIGEMARVAKKGGLILITCPFIYALHEEPNDFQRLTEYKLAELFRKNNCEIVEMKKQGSIFSAISMLANEQLNFFAVKNKFNYFIAGILYPLFLTLQYISLLIDAFFKSEKVFINYAILARKL
;
A
#
# COMPACT_ATOMS: atom_id res chain seq x y z
N MET A 1 -22.78 -9.24 -3.93
CA MET A 1 -22.76 -8.72 -5.32
C MET A 1 -22.43 -7.22 -5.36
N LEU A 2 -23.10 -6.35 -4.63
CA LEU A 2 -22.88 -4.89 -4.60
C LEU A 2 -21.43 -4.47 -4.26
N LYS A 3 -20.77 -5.11 -3.28
CA LYS A 3 -19.36 -4.80 -2.91
C LYS A 3 -18.38 -5.05 -4.06
N LYS A 4 -18.57 -6.13 -4.83
CA LYS A 4 -17.72 -6.39 -6.01
C LYS A 4 -17.90 -5.30 -7.06
N ILE A 5 -19.15 -4.88 -7.33
CA ILE A 5 -19.42 -3.80 -8.28
C ILE A 5 -18.75 -2.51 -7.83
N ARG A 6 -18.88 -2.12 -6.54
CA ARG A 6 -18.26 -0.92 -5.98
C ARG A 6 -16.73 -0.89 -6.15
N PHE A 7 -16.07 -2.05 -6.09
CA PHE A 7 -14.63 -2.15 -6.36
C PHE A 7 -14.31 -1.75 -7.81
N TYR A 8 -15.02 -2.29 -8.79
CA TYR A 8 -14.77 -2.08 -10.21
C TYR A 8 -15.16 -0.68 -10.71
N VAL A 9 -16.11 -0.03 -10.07
CA VAL A 9 -16.52 1.34 -10.41
C VAL A 9 -15.88 2.39 -9.49
N SER A 10 -14.84 2.06 -8.73
CA SER A 10 -14.18 2.99 -7.83
C SER A 10 -13.23 3.93 -8.58
N PRO A 11 -13.14 5.23 -8.21
CA PRO A 11 -12.09 6.11 -8.73
C PRO A 11 -10.68 5.60 -8.39
N TYR A 12 -10.56 4.79 -7.35
CA TYR A 12 -9.31 4.14 -6.91
C TYR A 12 -9.14 2.73 -7.47
N PHE A 13 -9.87 2.37 -8.55
CA PHE A 13 -9.87 1.01 -9.09
C PHE A 13 -8.46 0.56 -9.49
N LEU A 14 -7.71 1.37 -10.23
CA LEU A 14 -6.39 0.99 -10.74
C LEU A 14 -5.40 0.67 -9.62
N ILE A 15 -5.27 1.56 -8.63
CA ILE A 15 -4.34 1.33 -7.52
C ILE A 15 -4.72 0.08 -6.72
N ARG A 16 -6.01 -0.09 -6.41
CA ARG A 16 -6.51 -1.27 -5.70
C ARG A 16 -6.30 -2.56 -6.48
N TYR A 17 -6.49 -2.51 -7.79
CA TYR A 17 -6.27 -3.65 -8.68
C TYR A 17 -4.81 -4.10 -8.65
N TYR A 18 -3.86 -3.17 -8.85
CA TYR A 18 -2.43 -3.48 -8.86
C TYR A 18 -1.94 -3.97 -7.51
N LEU A 19 -2.33 -3.31 -6.42
CA LEU A 19 -1.99 -3.74 -5.06
C LEU A 19 -2.47 -5.17 -4.81
N ARG A 20 -3.76 -5.47 -5.01
CA ARG A 20 -4.32 -6.81 -4.77
C ARG A 20 -3.67 -7.87 -5.66
N ARG A 21 -3.42 -7.57 -6.93
CA ARG A 21 -2.77 -8.48 -7.88
C ARG A 21 -1.39 -8.88 -7.38
N ASP A 22 -0.56 -7.91 -7.02
CA ASP A 22 0.83 -8.19 -6.71
C ASP A 22 1.04 -8.67 -5.28
N ILE A 23 0.26 -8.18 -4.30
CA ILE A 23 0.25 -8.75 -2.95
C ILE A 23 -0.14 -10.24 -3.01
N LYS A 24 -1.21 -10.58 -3.75
CA LYS A 24 -1.62 -11.97 -3.95
C LYS A 24 -0.54 -12.81 -4.63
N TYR A 25 0.12 -12.25 -5.64
CA TYR A 25 1.24 -12.92 -6.32
C TYR A 25 2.37 -13.24 -5.33
N PHE A 26 2.84 -12.26 -4.55
CA PHE A 26 3.92 -12.46 -3.58
C PHE A 26 3.51 -13.44 -2.47
N ALA A 27 2.31 -13.28 -1.91
CA ALA A 27 1.80 -14.15 -0.86
C ALA A 27 1.81 -15.62 -1.30
N LYS A 28 1.35 -15.90 -2.53
CA LYS A 28 1.30 -17.26 -3.08
C LYS A 28 2.68 -17.79 -3.50
N LYS A 29 3.43 -17.03 -4.30
CA LYS A 29 4.73 -17.47 -4.85
C LYS A 29 5.74 -17.78 -3.76
N TYR A 30 5.78 -16.96 -2.72
CA TYR A 30 6.76 -17.05 -1.64
C TYR A 30 6.20 -17.68 -0.36
N LYS A 31 4.95 -18.16 -0.40
CA LYS A 31 4.28 -18.83 0.73
C LYS A 31 4.37 -18.00 2.01
N ILE A 32 3.98 -16.72 1.92
CA ILE A 32 3.94 -15.83 3.08
C ILE A 32 2.77 -16.28 3.96
N GLN A 33 3.10 -17.08 4.99
CA GLN A 33 2.15 -17.82 5.84
C GLN A 33 2.64 -17.84 7.29
N ARG A 34 1.95 -18.56 8.17
CA ARG A 34 2.20 -18.67 9.60
C ARG A 34 1.89 -17.37 10.32
N LYS A 35 2.81 -16.83 11.12
CA LYS A 35 2.59 -15.64 11.92
C LYS A 35 3.08 -14.40 11.19
N ILE A 36 2.15 -13.51 10.85
CA ILE A 36 2.39 -12.30 10.04
C ILE A 36 2.01 -11.06 10.86
N LEU A 37 2.90 -10.06 10.89
CA LEU A 37 2.59 -8.72 11.36
C LEU A 37 2.30 -7.81 10.18
N ASP A 38 1.14 -7.16 10.17
CA ASP A 38 0.78 -6.07 9.26
C ASP A 38 0.99 -4.73 9.96
N PHE A 39 2.03 -4.00 9.54
CA PHE A 39 2.39 -2.70 10.07
C PHE A 39 1.68 -1.58 9.31
N GLY A 40 0.92 -0.74 10.03
CA GLY A 40 0.03 0.25 9.41
C GLY A 40 -1.16 -0.42 8.73
N CYS A 41 -1.79 -1.36 9.45
CA CYS A 41 -2.77 -2.27 8.86
C CYS A 41 -4.11 -1.61 8.50
N GLY A 42 -4.39 -0.40 9.00
CA GLY A 42 -5.70 0.23 8.89
C GLY A 42 -6.80 -0.74 9.30
N GLN A 43 -7.77 -0.90 8.44
CA GLN A 43 -8.86 -1.86 8.61
C GLN A 43 -8.57 -3.23 7.96
N LYS A 44 -7.30 -3.58 7.78
CA LYS A 44 -6.83 -4.86 7.23
C LYS A 44 -7.42 -5.22 5.85
N PRO A 45 -7.34 -4.31 4.84
CA PRO A 45 -8.00 -4.50 3.55
C PRO A 45 -7.45 -5.68 2.73
N PHE A 46 -6.31 -6.22 3.11
CA PHE A 46 -5.64 -7.33 2.41
C PHE A 46 -5.59 -8.63 3.21
N ARG A 47 -6.23 -8.67 4.42
CA ARG A 47 -6.21 -9.85 5.30
C ARG A 47 -6.62 -11.14 4.59
N GLU A 48 -7.62 -11.09 3.72
CA GLU A 48 -8.09 -12.29 3.01
C GLU A 48 -7.05 -12.90 2.05
N LEU A 49 -6.01 -12.16 1.68
CA LEU A 49 -4.92 -12.66 0.85
C LEU A 49 -3.94 -13.55 1.65
N PHE A 50 -4.08 -13.53 2.98
CA PHE A 50 -3.27 -14.28 3.96
C PHE A 50 -4.18 -15.13 4.88
N ALA A 51 -5.26 -15.69 4.33
CA ALA A 51 -6.33 -16.35 5.12
C ALA A 51 -5.81 -17.50 5.99
N ASP A 52 -4.78 -18.23 5.53
CA ASP A 52 -4.20 -19.39 6.23
C ASP A 52 -3.11 -18.99 7.25
N SER A 53 -3.10 -17.72 7.69
CA SER A 53 -2.07 -17.17 8.57
C SER A 53 -2.66 -16.62 9.87
N GLU A 54 -1.89 -16.70 10.96
CA GLU A 54 -2.09 -15.86 12.14
C GLU A 54 -1.69 -14.43 11.75
N TYR A 55 -2.67 -13.62 11.39
CA TYR A 55 -2.48 -12.27 10.86
C TYR A 55 -2.81 -11.24 11.94
N LEU A 56 -1.79 -10.58 12.46
CA LEU A 56 -1.90 -9.53 13.46
C LEU A 56 -1.65 -8.18 12.80
N GLY A 57 -2.54 -7.24 13.05
CA GLY A 57 -2.42 -5.87 12.56
C GLY A 57 -2.11 -4.90 13.69
N ILE A 58 -1.16 -3.99 13.43
CA ILE A 58 -0.85 -2.87 14.33
C ILE A 58 -1.00 -1.55 13.57
N ASP A 59 -1.61 -0.55 14.22
CA ASP A 59 -1.77 0.79 13.67
C ASP A 59 -1.78 1.85 14.77
N PHE A 60 -1.88 3.13 14.41
CA PHE A 60 -2.03 4.24 15.36
C PHE A 60 -3.43 4.25 15.97
N GLU A 61 -3.55 4.80 17.19
CA GLU A 61 -4.85 4.98 17.84
C GLU A 61 -5.83 5.83 17.01
N ASN A 62 -5.30 6.81 16.27
CA ASN A 62 -6.07 7.72 15.42
C ASN A 62 -6.06 7.31 13.95
N TYR A 63 -5.96 6.00 13.63
CA TYR A 63 -6.13 5.56 12.25
C TYR A 63 -7.51 5.95 11.71
N SER A 64 -7.58 6.31 10.44
CA SER A 64 -8.85 6.76 9.84
C SER A 64 -9.83 5.58 9.76
N GLU A 65 -10.84 5.59 10.65
CA GLU A 65 -11.94 4.63 10.57
C GLU A 65 -12.83 4.93 9.36
N ASN A 66 -12.68 4.14 8.32
CA ASN A 66 -13.71 4.10 7.28
C ASN A 66 -14.87 3.24 7.80
N LYS A 67 -15.98 3.88 8.21
CA LYS A 67 -17.15 3.21 8.78
C LYS A 67 -17.78 2.14 7.86
N ASP A 68 -17.45 2.16 6.58
CA ASP A 68 -17.92 1.18 5.59
C ASP A 68 -17.01 -0.04 5.43
N ALA A 69 -15.85 -0.10 6.08
CA ALA A 69 -14.93 -1.22 5.96
C ALA A 69 -15.28 -2.32 6.98
N GLU A 70 -15.66 -3.48 6.46
CA GLU A 70 -16.02 -4.66 7.26
C GLU A 70 -14.82 -5.55 7.61
N THR A 71 -13.59 -5.11 7.34
CA THR A 71 -12.41 -5.98 7.38
C THR A 71 -11.77 -6.09 8.75
N GLY A 72 -12.16 -5.26 9.70
CA GLY A 72 -11.74 -5.38 11.10
C GLY A 72 -10.88 -4.21 11.58
N LYS A 73 -10.70 -4.15 12.89
CA LYS A 73 -9.86 -3.16 13.57
C LYS A 73 -8.43 -3.69 13.72
N PRO A 74 -7.44 -2.82 13.95
CA PRO A 74 -6.13 -3.25 14.43
C PRO A 74 -6.24 -4.13 15.67
N ASP A 75 -5.35 -5.10 15.82
CA ASP A 75 -5.27 -5.93 17.04
C ASP A 75 -4.46 -5.23 18.12
N TYR A 76 -3.53 -4.38 17.71
CA TYR A 76 -2.69 -3.57 18.57
C TYR A 76 -2.64 -2.13 18.10
N PHE A 77 -2.44 -1.22 19.04
CA PHE A 77 -2.21 0.18 18.77
C PHE A 77 -0.86 0.59 19.33
N PHE A 78 -0.19 1.51 18.66
CA PHE A 78 1.01 2.15 19.19
C PHE A 78 0.79 3.65 19.35
N ASP A 79 1.52 4.23 20.31
CA ASP A 79 1.40 5.61 20.69
C ASP A 79 1.71 6.55 19.52
N THR A 80 0.95 7.62 19.42
CA THR A 80 1.08 8.65 18.38
C THR A 80 2.42 9.39 18.38
N ASP A 81 3.23 9.27 19.43
CA ASP A 81 4.58 9.86 19.49
C ASP A 81 5.66 9.04 18.75
N TYR A 82 5.23 8.22 17.79
CA TYR A 82 6.09 7.41 16.91
C TYR A 82 7.18 8.21 16.19
N LYS A 83 6.99 9.52 16.05
CA LYS A 83 7.97 10.43 15.44
C LYS A 83 9.27 10.48 16.22
N LYS A 84 9.22 10.19 17.54
CA LYS A 84 10.40 10.20 18.41
C LYS A 84 11.03 8.83 18.59
N THR A 85 10.23 7.81 18.84
CA THR A 85 10.71 6.44 19.09
C THR A 85 9.78 5.41 18.48
N LEU A 86 10.01 5.04 17.22
CA LEU A 86 9.31 3.89 16.65
C LEU A 86 9.91 2.62 17.23
N THR A 87 9.24 2.01 18.20
CA THR A 87 9.57 0.68 18.70
C THR A 87 8.28 -0.11 18.81
N LEU A 88 8.18 -1.18 18.04
CA LEU A 88 7.02 -2.06 18.08
C LEU A 88 6.99 -2.83 19.40
N PRO A 89 5.80 -3.01 20.02
CA PRO A 89 5.64 -3.70 21.32
C PRO A 89 5.77 -5.23 21.19
N PHE A 90 6.70 -5.69 20.37
CA PHE A 90 6.94 -7.11 20.11
C PHE A 90 8.42 -7.43 20.29
N GLU A 91 8.69 -8.65 20.74
CA GLU A 91 10.06 -9.15 20.86
C GLU A 91 10.74 -9.34 19.49
N ASN A 92 12.07 -9.41 19.51
CA ASN A 92 12.84 -9.72 18.31
C ASN A 92 12.42 -11.10 17.78
N GLN A 93 12.31 -11.21 16.45
CA GLN A 93 12.04 -12.49 15.78
C GLN A 93 10.73 -13.18 16.22
N SER A 94 9.72 -12.42 16.60
CA SER A 94 8.42 -12.93 17.06
C SER A 94 7.42 -13.26 15.94
N PHE A 95 7.72 -12.84 14.70
CA PHE A 95 6.90 -13.07 13.50
C PHE A 95 7.68 -13.82 12.42
N ASP A 96 7.01 -14.72 11.69
CA ASP A 96 7.62 -15.39 10.54
C ASP A 96 7.84 -14.42 9.39
N HIS A 97 6.90 -13.49 9.19
CA HIS A 97 6.94 -12.47 8.14
C HIS A 97 6.35 -11.14 8.62
N THR A 98 6.70 -10.04 7.96
CA THR A 98 6.07 -8.74 8.17
C THR A 98 5.60 -8.16 6.85
N VAL A 99 4.47 -7.46 6.87
CA VAL A 99 3.91 -6.79 5.69
C VAL A 99 3.54 -5.35 6.03
N SER A 100 3.50 -4.47 5.02
CA SER A 100 3.04 -3.10 5.17
C SER A 100 2.62 -2.54 3.81
N PHE A 101 1.43 -1.98 3.72
CA PHE A 101 0.82 -1.60 2.44
C PHE A 101 0.40 -0.15 2.43
N GLN A 102 1.11 0.70 1.64
CA GLN A 102 0.86 2.15 1.51
C GLN A 102 0.97 2.85 2.88
N VAL A 103 2.12 2.71 3.53
CA VAL A 103 2.41 3.26 4.86
C VAL A 103 3.79 3.92 4.90
N LEU A 104 4.75 3.40 4.12
CA LEU A 104 6.15 3.86 4.16
C LEU A 104 6.28 5.35 3.81
N GLU A 105 5.42 5.87 2.95
CA GLU A 105 5.34 7.28 2.57
C GLU A 105 4.92 8.19 3.71
N HIS A 106 4.13 7.66 4.65
CA HIS A 106 3.59 8.38 5.81
C HIS A 106 4.52 8.36 7.02
N HIS A 107 5.63 7.64 6.94
CA HIS A 107 6.59 7.58 8.04
C HIS A 107 7.77 8.54 7.77
N PRO A 108 8.03 9.54 8.67
CA PRO A 108 9.10 10.51 8.46
C PRO A 108 10.51 9.88 8.44
N GLU A 109 10.67 8.72 9.08
CA GLU A 109 11.93 7.97 9.14
C GLU A 109 11.77 6.55 8.59
N PRO A 110 11.69 6.37 7.25
CA PRO A 110 11.42 5.07 6.61
C PRO A 110 12.47 4.01 6.94
N LYS A 111 13.71 4.43 7.26
CA LYS A 111 14.75 3.53 7.72
C LYS A 111 14.39 2.87 9.05
N LYS A 112 13.84 3.62 10.01
CA LYS A 112 13.41 3.07 11.31
C LYS A 112 12.25 2.10 11.13
N MET A 113 11.27 2.46 10.30
CA MET A 113 10.13 1.59 10.02
C MET A 113 10.59 0.23 9.47
N ILE A 114 11.42 0.22 8.42
CA ILE A 114 11.96 -1.02 7.85
C ILE A 114 12.80 -1.78 8.89
N GLY A 115 13.56 -1.06 9.74
CA GLY A 115 14.36 -1.64 10.82
C GLY A 115 13.52 -2.37 11.85
N GLU A 116 12.41 -1.78 12.29
CA GLU A 116 11.49 -2.42 13.24
C GLU A 116 10.77 -3.64 12.63
N MET A 117 10.32 -3.52 11.37
CA MET A 117 9.77 -4.67 10.64
C MET A 117 10.80 -5.81 10.54
N ALA A 118 12.04 -5.48 10.24
CA ALA A 118 13.14 -6.47 10.20
C ALA A 118 13.46 -7.02 11.60
N ARG A 119 13.45 -6.20 12.65
CA ARG A 119 13.73 -6.63 14.02
C ARG A 119 12.76 -7.71 14.48
N VAL A 120 11.46 -7.49 14.29
CA VAL A 120 10.42 -8.42 14.73
C VAL A 120 10.26 -9.63 13.82
N ALA A 121 10.69 -9.56 12.55
CA ALA A 121 10.73 -10.71 11.66
C ALA A 121 11.84 -11.69 12.06
N LYS A 122 11.60 -12.99 11.95
CA LYS A 122 12.62 -14.05 12.14
C LYS A 122 13.72 -13.93 11.08
N LYS A 123 14.90 -14.48 11.38
CA LYS A 123 15.97 -14.64 10.37
C LYS A 123 15.45 -15.47 9.20
N GLY A 124 15.72 -15.01 7.96
CA GLY A 124 15.15 -15.60 6.74
C GLY A 124 13.69 -15.23 6.47
N GLY A 125 13.04 -14.51 7.41
CA GLY A 125 11.68 -14.02 7.27
C GLY A 125 11.54 -13.00 6.13
N LEU A 126 10.36 -12.95 5.54
CA LEU A 126 10.06 -12.07 4.41
C LEU A 126 9.39 -10.79 4.89
N ILE A 127 9.73 -9.69 4.22
CA ILE A 127 9.20 -8.35 4.44
C ILE A 127 8.58 -7.91 3.12
N LEU A 128 7.24 -7.78 3.07
CA LEU A 128 6.52 -7.34 1.88
C LEU A 128 5.99 -5.92 2.10
N ILE A 129 6.46 -4.97 1.30
CA ILE A 129 6.05 -3.56 1.37
C ILE A 129 5.49 -3.12 0.03
N THR A 130 4.44 -2.28 0.06
CA THR A 130 4.05 -1.46 -1.09
C THR A 130 4.13 0.02 -0.72
N CYS A 131 4.57 0.85 -1.66
CA CYS A 131 4.59 2.29 -1.50
C CYS A 131 4.40 3.01 -2.84
N PRO A 132 3.84 4.24 -2.86
CA PRO A 132 3.62 4.98 -4.09
C PRO A 132 4.94 5.55 -4.65
N PHE A 133 5.00 5.64 -5.99
CA PHE A 133 6.03 6.38 -6.69
C PHE A 133 5.44 7.64 -7.34
N ILE A 134 4.30 7.51 -8.03
CA ILE A 134 3.52 8.64 -8.53
C ILE A 134 2.14 8.59 -7.89
N TYR A 135 1.86 9.56 -7.04
CA TYR A 135 0.56 9.73 -6.38
C TYR A 135 0.37 11.17 -5.94
N ALA A 136 -0.88 11.66 -5.90
CA ALA A 136 -1.22 12.97 -5.35
C ALA A 136 -0.91 13.03 -3.85
N LEU A 137 -0.72 14.24 -3.32
CA LEU A 137 -0.62 14.43 -1.87
C LEU A 137 -1.90 13.94 -1.18
N HIS A 138 -1.74 13.22 -0.08
CA HIS A 138 -2.83 12.64 0.68
C HIS A 138 -2.45 12.48 2.15
N GLU A 139 -3.46 12.38 3.01
CA GLU A 139 -3.26 12.28 4.48
C GLU A 139 -2.39 13.40 5.09
N GLU A 140 -2.44 14.59 4.48
CA GLU A 140 -1.69 15.76 4.93
C GLU A 140 -1.95 16.08 6.41
N PRO A 141 -0.92 16.46 7.19
CA PRO A 141 0.46 16.75 6.80
C PRO A 141 1.42 15.55 6.86
N ASN A 142 0.93 14.32 6.87
CA ASN A 142 1.74 13.12 7.10
C ASN A 142 2.15 12.39 5.80
N ASP A 143 2.27 13.09 4.69
CA ASP A 143 2.74 12.56 3.41
C ASP A 143 4.14 13.09 3.11
N PHE A 144 5.18 12.32 3.50
CA PHE A 144 6.55 12.83 3.60
C PHE A 144 7.40 12.56 2.37
N GLN A 145 7.10 11.50 1.57
CA GLN A 145 8.08 11.07 0.58
C GLN A 145 7.52 10.19 -0.54
N ARG A 146 8.22 10.26 -1.69
CA ARG A 146 8.14 9.32 -2.82
C ARG A 146 9.54 8.79 -3.07
N LEU A 147 9.78 7.52 -2.72
CA LEU A 147 11.12 6.94 -2.76
C LEU A 147 11.43 6.34 -4.14
N THR A 148 12.67 6.46 -4.59
CA THR A 148 13.17 5.74 -5.77
C THR A 148 13.60 4.33 -5.40
N GLU A 149 13.68 3.43 -6.39
CA GLU A 149 14.18 2.07 -6.20
C GLU A 149 15.59 2.02 -5.57
N TYR A 150 16.44 2.98 -5.91
CA TYR A 150 17.80 3.09 -5.34
C TYR A 150 17.77 3.42 -3.86
N LYS A 151 16.88 4.34 -3.46
CA LYS A 151 16.70 4.67 -2.04
C LYS A 151 16.08 3.53 -1.26
N LEU A 152 15.10 2.84 -1.82
CA LEU A 152 14.50 1.65 -1.22
C LEU A 152 15.55 0.54 -1.03
N ALA A 153 16.37 0.26 -2.05
CA ALA A 153 17.45 -0.72 -1.95
C ALA A 153 18.47 -0.36 -0.85
N GLU A 154 18.84 0.92 -0.75
CA GLU A 154 19.71 1.41 0.33
C GLU A 154 19.09 1.18 1.71
N LEU A 155 17.80 1.50 1.89
CA LEU A 155 17.10 1.36 3.16
C LEU A 155 17.03 -0.10 3.62
N PHE A 156 16.68 -1.02 2.72
CA PHE A 156 16.66 -2.45 3.03
C PHE A 156 18.05 -2.97 3.38
N ARG A 157 19.07 -2.64 2.60
CA ARG A 157 20.46 -3.05 2.86
C ARG A 157 20.97 -2.53 4.22
N LYS A 158 20.66 -1.28 4.59
CA LYS A 158 21.03 -0.69 5.90
C LYS A 158 20.33 -1.36 7.09
N ASN A 159 19.27 -2.13 6.85
CA ASN A 159 18.53 -2.88 7.85
C ASN A 159 18.77 -4.40 7.75
N ASN A 160 19.90 -4.81 7.14
CA ASN A 160 20.28 -6.21 7.02
C ASN A 160 19.24 -7.06 6.27
N CYS A 161 18.66 -6.47 5.21
CA CYS A 161 17.68 -7.12 4.35
C CYS A 161 18.13 -7.08 2.90
N GLU A 162 17.86 -8.16 2.18
CA GLU A 162 18.11 -8.31 0.74
C GLU A 162 16.78 -8.25 -0.02
N ILE A 163 16.70 -7.43 -1.07
CA ILE A 163 15.54 -7.41 -1.96
C ILE A 163 15.54 -8.68 -2.80
N VAL A 164 14.49 -9.49 -2.65
CA VAL A 164 14.30 -10.74 -3.41
C VAL A 164 13.61 -10.47 -4.74
N GLU A 165 12.60 -9.60 -4.73
CA GLU A 165 11.88 -9.20 -5.95
C GLU A 165 11.23 -7.84 -5.74
N MET A 166 11.28 -7.00 -6.78
CA MET A 166 10.59 -5.71 -6.83
C MET A 166 9.76 -5.64 -8.10
N LYS A 167 8.51 -5.22 -7.95
CA LYS A 167 7.62 -4.95 -9.07
C LYS A 167 7.24 -3.48 -9.12
N LYS A 168 7.29 -2.92 -10.32
CA LYS A 168 6.74 -1.62 -10.67
C LYS A 168 5.32 -1.82 -11.18
N GLN A 169 4.37 -1.09 -10.64
CA GLN A 169 2.93 -1.29 -10.90
C GLN A 169 2.40 -0.21 -11.83
N GLY A 170 1.74 -0.61 -12.90
CA GLY A 170 1.20 0.30 -13.91
C GLY A 170 2.25 0.89 -14.83
N SER A 171 1.83 1.84 -15.64
CA SER A 171 2.66 2.60 -16.59
C SER A 171 2.32 4.08 -16.50
N ILE A 172 2.87 4.88 -17.44
CA ILE A 172 2.51 6.29 -17.60
C ILE A 172 1.00 6.46 -17.86
N PHE A 173 0.37 5.56 -18.60
CA PHE A 173 -1.06 5.63 -18.90
C PHE A 173 -1.92 5.43 -17.64
N SER A 174 -1.57 4.46 -16.81
CA SER A 174 -2.19 4.28 -15.48
C SER A 174 -1.92 5.47 -14.57
N ALA A 175 -0.72 6.04 -14.57
CA ALA A 175 -0.39 7.21 -13.74
C ALA A 175 -1.23 8.43 -14.15
N ILE A 176 -1.33 8.73 -15.45
CA ILE A 176 -2.15 9.83 -15.97
C ILE A 176 -3.64 9.60 -15.62
N SER A 177 -4.15 8.40 -15.89
CA SER A 177 -5.55 8.07 -15.60
C SER A 177 -5.87 8.19 -14.11
N MET A 178 -4.99 7.71 -13.24
CA MET A 178 -5.14 7.82 -11.79
C MET A 178 -5.13 9.28 -11.32
N LEU A 179 -4.12 10.08 -11.72
CA LEU A 179 -4.03 11.48 -11.34
C LEU A 179 -5.22 12.29 -11.87
N ALA A 180 -5.71 11.98 -13.07
CA ALA A 180 -6.91 12.62 -13.61
C ALA A 180 -8.16 12.30 -12.77
N ASN A 181 -8.32 11.05 -12.31
CA ASN A 181 -9.39 10.68 -11.40
C ASN A 181 -9.28 11.41 -10.05
N GLU A 182 -8.07 11.54 -9.48
CA GLU A 182 -7.86 12.32 -8.26
C GLU A 182 -8.24 13.78 -8.43
N GLN A 183 -7.86 14.41 -9.55
CA GLN A 183 -8.26 15.79 -9.85
C GLN A 183 -9.77 15.94 -9.98
N LEU A 184 -10.45 14.96 -10.58
CA LEU A 184 -11.90 14.95 -10.66
C LEU A 184 -12.54 14.85 -9.25
N ASN A 185 -11.98 14.02 -8.37
CA ASN A 185 -12.42 13.93 -6.98
C ASN A 185 -12.21 15.25 -6.21
N PHE A 186 -11.03 15.87 -6.32
CA PHE A 186 -10.75 17.16 -5.70
C PHE A 186 -11.67 18.28 -6.22
N PHE A 187 -12.01 18.24 -7.51
CA PHE A 187 -12.98 19.14 -8.09
C PHE A 187 -14.39 18.89 -7.52
N ALA A 188 -14.79 17.63 -7.42
CA ALA A 188 -16.14 17.23 -6.98
C ALA A 188 -16.46 17.70 -5.55
N VAL A 189 -15.50 17.58 -4.62
CA VAL A 189 -15.75 17.88 -3.20
C VAL A 189 -15.86 19.37 -2.87
N LYS A 190 -15.55 20.27 -3.81
CA LYS A 190 -15.59 21.73 -3.58
C LYS A 190 -17.00 22.27 -3.34
N ASN A 191 -17.99 21.80 -4.10
CA ASN A 191 -19.40 22.22 -3.96
C ASN A 191 -20.34 21.27 -4.72
N LYS A 192 -21.66 21.43 -4.51
CA LYS A 192 -22.69 20.58 -5.12
C LYS A 192 -22.72 20.65 -6.66
N PHE A 193 -22.43 21.79 -7.25
CA PHE A 193 -22.39 21.96 -8.69
C PHE A 193 -21.23 21.19 -9.29
N ASN A 194 -20.04 21.31 -8.71
CA ASN A 194 -18.87 20.54 -9.11
C ASN A 194 -19.09 19.02 -8.95
N TYR A 195 -19.76 18.60 -7.88
CA TYR A 195 -20.13 17.20 -7.66
C TYR A 195 -21.02 16.67 -8.79
N PHE A 196 -22.02 17.46 -9.21
CA PHE A 196 -22.89 17.11 -10.33
C PHE A 196 -22.12 16.97 -11.65
N ILE A 197 -21.26 17.94 -11.98
CA ILE A 197 -20.41 17.88 -13.18
C ILE A 197 -19.47 16.68 -13.13
N ALA A 198 -18.83 16.43 -11.98
CA ALA A 198 -17.97 15.26 -11.80
C ALA A 198 -18.74 13.94 -12.02
N GLY A 199 -20.00 13.87 -11.56
CA GLY A 199 -20.86 12.72 -11.81
C GLY A 199 -21.12 12.46 -13.30
N ILE A 200 -21.31 13.51 -14.10
CA ILE A 200 -21.45 13.40 -15.55
C ILE A 200 -20.14 12.92 -16.22
N LEU A 201 -19.00 13.41 -15.75
CA LEU A 201 -17.69 13.07 -16.32
C LEU A 201 -17.18 11.71 -15.85
N TYR A 202 -17.65 11.22 -14.72
CA TYR A 202 -17.14 10.00 -14.07
C TYR A 202 -17.11 8.76 -14.98
N PRO A 203 -18.14 8.46 -15.82
CA PRO A 203 -18.07 7.31 -16.74
C PRO A 203 -16.91 7.39 -17.73
N LEU A 204 -16.56 8.59 -18.21
CA LEU A 204 -15.41 8.80 -19.07
C LEU A 204 -14.10 8.46 -18.34
N PHE A 205 -13.92 9.00 -17.14
CA PHE A 205 -12.72 8.77 -16.32
C PHE A 205 -12.60 7.30 -15.90
N LEU A 206 -13.71 6.64 -15.61
CA LEU A 206 -13.75 5.20 -15.36
C LEU A 206 -13.31 4.41 -16.60
N THR A 207 -13.81 4.78 -17.78
CA THR A 207 -13.41 4.14 -19.04
C THR A 207 -11.90 4.31 -19.29
N LEU A 208 -11.33 5.49 -19.03
CA LEU A 208 -9.89 5.73 -19.16
C LEU A 208 -9.06 4.82 -18.23
N GLN A 209 -9.54 4.50 -17.01
CA GLN A 209 -8.88 3.53 -16.14
C GLN A 209 -8.82 2.13 -16.78
N TYR A 210 -9.89 1.68 -17.41
CA TYR A 210 -9.91 0.37 -18.06
C TYR A 210 -9.06 0.34 -19.33
N ILE A 211 -9.09 1.41 -20.12
CA ILE A 211 -8.22 1.54 -21.30
C ILE A 211 -6.75 1.51 -20.88
N SER A 212 -6.37 2.28 -19.84
CA SER A 212 -4.99 2.26 -19.36
C SER A 212 -4.56 0.89 -18.85
N LEU A 213 -5.45 0.14 -18.20
CA LEU A 213 -5.16 -1.22 -17.76
C LEU A 213 -4.92 -2.17 -18.96
N LEU A 214 -5.69 -2.02 -20.03
CA LEU A 214 -5.47 -2.79 -21.27
C LEU A 214 -4.13 -2.42 -21.93
N ILE A 215 -3.82 -1.13 -21.99
CA ILE A 215 -2.53 -0.66 -22.55
C ILE A 215 -1.35 -1.19 -21.71
N ASP A 216 -1.45 -1.18 -20.39
CA ASP A 216 -0.41 -1.68 -19.48
C ASP A 216 -0.12 -3.18 -19.63
N ALA A 217 -1.06 -3.95 -20.21
CA ALA A 217 -0.81 -5.35 -20.52
C ALA A 217 0.24 -5.52 -21.63
N PHE A 218 0.35 -4.53 -22.53
CA PHE A 218 1.26 -4.55 -23.67
C PHE A 218 2.48 -3.63 -23.48
N PHE A 219 2.30 -2.50 -22.76
CA PHE A 219 3.31 -1.46 -22.59
C PHE A 219 3.73 -1.34 -21.12
N LYS A 220 4.73 -2.10 -20.71
CA LYS A 220 5.34 -1.95 -19.39
C LYS A 220 6.28 -0.76 -19.37
N SER A 221 6.21 0.04 -18.33
CA SER A 221 7.13 1.16 -18.09
C SER A 221 8.04 0.88 -16.91
N GLU A 222 9.34 1.01 -17.13
CA GLU A 222 10.35 0.87 -16.07
C GLU A 222 10.70 2.21 -15.40
N LYS A 223 10.29 3.33 -16.00
CA LYS A 223 10.65 4.68 -15.53
C LYS A 223 9.47 5.47 -14.97
N VAL A 224 8.25 5.22 -15.45
CA VAL A 224 7.04 5.92 -15.04
C VAL A 224 5.98 4.89 -14.69
N PHE A 225 5.59 4.82 -13.43
CA PHE A 225 4.65 3.84 -12.88
C PHE A 225 4.04 4.40 -11.58
N ILE A 226 3.01 3.78 -11.07
CA ILE A 226 2.25 4.30 -9.93
C ILE A 226 2.82 3.90 -8.57
N ASN A 227 3.17 2.62 -8.38
CA ASN A 227 3.63 2.08 -7.10
C ASN A 227 4.79 1.08 -7.25
N TYR A 228 5.45 0.83 -6.13
CA TYR A 228 6.26 -0.37 -5.92
C TYR A 228 5.51 -1.42 -5.12
N ALA A 229 5.79 -2.69 -5.42
CA ALA A 229 5.58 -3.82 -4.53
C ALA A 229 6.92 -4.56 -4.37
N ILE A 230 7.43 -4.62 -3.14
CA ILE A 230 8.81 -5.02 -2.82
C ILE A 230 8.76 -6.16 -1.84
N LEU A 231 9.43 -7.25 -2.19
CA LEU A 231 9.69 -8.36 -1.29
C LEU A 231 11.17 -8.39 -0.93
N ALA A 232 11.46 -8.31 0.35
CA ALA A 232 12.81 -8.45 0.89
C ALA A 232 12.88 -9.62 1.86
N ARG A 233 14.10 -10.12 2.11
CA ARG A 233 14.40 -11.15 3.09
C ARG A 233 15.34 -10.59 4.14
N LYS A 234 15.05 -10.85 5.42
CA LYS A 234 15.97 -10.58 6.52
C LYS A 234 17.13 -11.58 6.49
N LEU A 235 18.35 -11.10 6.57
CA LEU A 235 19.58 -11.89 6.59
C LEU A 235 19.93 -12.42 7.99
#